data_a77d44d575999d26798efca5cb47c54b
#
_entry.id   a77d44d575999d26798efca5cb47c54b
#
_cell.length_a   1.000
_cell.length_b   1.000
_cell.length_c   1.000
_cell.angle_alpha   90.00
_cell.angle_beta   90.00
_cell.angle_gamma   90.00
#
_symmetry.space_group_name_H-M   'P 1'
#
loop_
_entity.id
_entity.type
_entity.pdbx_description
1 polymer ?
#
loop_
_entity_poly.entity_id
_entity_poly.type
_entity_poly.pdbx_seq_one_letter_code
_entity_poly.pdbx_strand_id
1 'polypeptide(L)'
;MGTESSKNGIVLVTHGNFGQALIEAGELIVGPQEGIISLSVDVSQGIDAAVDSLKNNIAEVNNGNGVLILTDMFGGTPTNLSLSLLQGDDIEVVTGVSLPMLLKAFQMRNESLQKMAEEVSKAAAKGIVIAGEMLRKRTSKG
;
A
#
# COMPACT_ATOMS: atom_id res chain seq x y z
N MET A 1 8.69 -25.19 -8.96
CA MET A 1 8.58 -25.02 -8.57
C MET A 1 8.61 -24.45 -7.61
N GLY A 2 8.28 -24.45 -7.01
CA GLY A 2 8.16 -23.82 -5.72
C GLY A 2 9.15 -22.83 -5.41
N THR A 3 9.97 -22.57 -6.28
CA THR A 3 10.94 -21.57 -6.05
C THR A 3 10.43 -20.21 -6.32
N GLU A 4 9.22 -20.08 -6.81
CA GLU A 4 8.71 -18.80 -6.85
C GLU A 4 8.51 -18.40 -5.48
N SER A 5 9.33 -17.53 -4.99
CA SER A 5 9.14 -17.01 -3.69
C SER A 5 7.78 -16.42 -3.62
N SER A 6 7.09 -16.75 -2.58
CA SER A 6 5.80 -16.14 -2.30
C SER A 6 6.02 -14.66 -2.13
N LYS A 7 5.31 -13.87 -2.89
CA LYS A 7 5.37 -12.43 -2.75
C LYS A 7 4.40 -11.98 -1.68
N ASN A 8 4.75 -10.94 -0.96
CA ASN A 8 3.81 -10.33 -0.03
C ASN A 8 2.62 -9.80 -0.81
N GLY A 9 1.42 -10.03 -0.31
CA GLY A 9 0.22 -9.45 -0.89
C GLY A 9 0.12 -7.98 -0.54
N ILE A 10 -0.59 -7.22 -1.37
CA ILE A 10 -0.82 -5.80 -1.13
C ILE A 10 -2.30 -5.51 -1.24
N VAL A 11 -2.85 -4.84 -0.22
CA VAL A 11 -4.24 -4.38 -0.26
C VAL A 11 -4.24 -2.88 -0.01
N LEU A 12 -4.84 -2.11 -0.92
CA LEU A 12 -5.06 -0.70 -0.69
C LEU A 12 -6.46 -0.51 -0.15
N VAL A 13 -6.58 0.20 0.97
CA VAL A 13 -7.88 0.45 1.60
C VAL A 13 -8.02 1.97 1.68
N THR A 14 -8.90 2.53 0.87
CA THR A 14 -8.97 3.98 0.72
C THR A 14 -10.40 4.48 0.68
N HIS A 15 -10.54 5.77 0.81
CA HIS A 15 -11.82 6.42 0.53
C HIS A 15 -12.04 6.44 -0.99
N GLY A 16 -13.28 6.26 -1.40
CA GLY A 16 -13.64 6.34 -2.80
C GLY A 16 -12.80 5.45 -3.70
N ASN A 17 -12.55 5.88 -4.91
CA ASN A 17 -11.85 5.09 -5.92
C ASN A 17 -10.35 5.37 -5.96
N PHE A 18 -9.83 6.04 -4.95
CA PHE A 18 -8.44 6.49 -4.94
C PHE A 18 -7.45 5.32 -5.07
N GLY A 19 -7.69 4.25 -4.34
CA GLY A 19 -6.77 3.11 -4.36
C GLY A 19 -6.68 2.45 -5.73
N GLN A 20 -7.84 2.24 -6.36
CA GLN A 20 -7.86 1.62 -7.68
C GLN A 20 -7.16 2.48 -8.72
N ALA A 21 -7.39 3.79 -8.69
CA ALA A 21 -6.74 4.70 -9.61
C ALA A 21 -5.23 4.72 -9.39
N LEU A 22 -4.81 4.63 -8.14
CA LEU A 22 -3.38 4.62 -7.82
C LEU A 22 -2.71 3.35 -8.35
N ILE A 23 -3.37 2.20 -8.19
CA ILE A 23 -2.86 0.95 -8.75
C ILE A 23 -2.69 1.06 -10.26
N GLU A 24 -3.70 1.62 -10.93
CA GLU A 24 -3.63 1.78 -12.38
C GLU A 24 -2.48 2.68 -12.80
N ALA A 25 -2.26 3.76 -12.06
CA ALA A 25 -1.14 4.65 -12.34
C ALA A 25 0.20 3.94 -12.16
N GLY A 26 0.32 3.16 -11.09
CA GLY A 26 1.55 2.42 -10.85
C GLY A 26 1.82 1.39 -11.93
N GLU A 27 0.77 0.69 -12.37
CA GLU A 27 0.92 -0.32 -13.42
C GLU A 27 1.27 0.28 -14.77
N LEU A 28 0.87 1.52 -15.02
CA LEU A 28 1.31 2.21 -16.23
C LEU A 28 2.82 2.42 -16.24
N ILE A 29 3.42 2.57 -15.07
CA ILE A 29 4.85 2.84 -14.97
C ILE A 29 5.66 1.54 -15.02
N VAL A 30 5.25 0.52 -14.26
CA VAL A 30 6.08 -0.68 -14.09
C VAL A 30 5.46 -1.95 -14.67
N GLY A 31 4.25 -1.86 -15.23
CA GLY A 31 3.58 -3.01 -15.82
C GLY A 31 2.62 -3.66 -14.84
N PRO A 32 1.81 -4.60 -15.35
CA PRO A 32 0.79 -5.26 -14.51
C PRO A 32 1.38 -5.98 -13.31
N GLN A 33 0.65 -5.95 -12.20
CA GLN A 33 1.07 -6.58 -10.96
C GLN A 33 0.01 -7.58 -10.53
N GLU A 34 0.45 -8.70 -9.96
CA GLU A 34 -0.44 -9.70 -9.38
C GLU A 34 -0.41 -9.56 -7.87
N GLY A 35 -1.43 -10.09 -7.20
CA GLY A 35 -1.46 -10.08 -5.75
C GLY A 35 -1.66 -8.71 -5.13
N ILE A 36 -2.32 -7.81 -5.85
CA ILE A 36 -2.67 -6.50 -5.34
C ILE A 36 -4.13 -6.24 -5.61
N ILE A 37 -4.82 -5.68 -4.63
CA ILE A 37 -6.25 -5.42 -4.74
C ILE A 37 -6.58 -4.14 -3.99
N SER A 38 -7.62 -3.47 -4.43
CA SER A 38 -8.08 -2.22 -3.82
C SER A 38 -9.47 -2.41 -3.23
N LEU A 39 -9.65 -1.92 -2.01
CA LEU A 39 -10.95 -1.88 -1.36
C LEU A 39 -11.34 -0.43 -1.16
N SER A 40 -12.47 -0.05 -1.73
CA SER A 40 -13.05 1.27 -1.52
C SER A 40 -13.99 1.16 -0.33
N VAL A 41 -13.73 1.94 0.71
CA VAL A 41 -14.56 1.87 1.92
C VAL A 41 -15.81 2.70 1.72
N ASP A 42 -16.95 2.04 1.90
CA ASP A 42 -18.25 2.69 1.83
C ASP A 42 -19.00 2.37 3.11
N VAL A 43 -19.03 3.35 4.02
CA VAL A 43 -19.65 3.14 5.32
C VAL A 43 -21.16 3.02 5.26
N SER A 44 -21.77 3.37 4.12
CA SER A 44 -23.22 3.26 3.98
C SER A 44 -23.70 1.80 3.99
N GLN A 45 -22.83 0.86 3.70
CA GLN A 45 -23.16 -0.55 3.69
C GLN A 45 -22.90 -1.25 5.01
N GLY A 46 -22.41 -0.51 6.01
CA GLY A 46 -22.15 -1.05 7.33
C GLY A 46 -20.71 -1.49 7.52
N ILE A 47 -20.27 -1.41 8.77
CA ILE A 47 -18.89 -1.75 9.10
C ILE A 47 -18.61 -3.25 8.95
N ASP A 48 -19.59 -4.07 9.30
CA ASP A 48 -19.39 -5.52 9.23
C ASP A 48 -19.15 -5.99 7.80
N ALA A 49 -19.86 -5.42 6.83
CA ALA A 49 -19.65 -5.77 5.43
C ALA A 49 -18.27 -5.35 4.96
N ALA A 50 -17.80 -4.17 5.42
CA ALA A 50 -16.47 -3.70 5.05
C ALA A 50 -15.38 -4.58 5.65
N VAL A 51 -15.55 -5.00 6.91
CA VAL A 51 -14.60 -5.92 7.56
C VAL A 51 -14.52 -7.24 6.80
N ASP A 52 -15.68 -7.79 6.42
CA ASP A 52 -15.72 -9.05 5.69
C ASP A 52 -15.03 -8.91 4.34
N SER A 53 -15.28 -7.81 3.62
CA SER A 53 -14.62 -7.56 2.34
C SER A 53 -13.11 -7.47 2.50
N LEU A 54 -12.64 -6.79 3.54
CA LEU A 54 -11.21 -6.67 3.78
C LEU A 54 -10.59 -8.03 4.10
N LYS A 55 -11.26 -8.82 4.94
CA LYS A 55 -10.78 -10.17 5.26
C LYS A 55 -10.66 -11.02 4.00
N ASN A 56 -11.66 -10.94 3.13
CA ASN A 56 -11.64 -11.69 1.88
C ASN A 56 -10.51 -11.24 0.97
N ASN A 57 -10.29 -9.92 0.88
CA ASN A 57 -9.21 -9.39 0.06
C ASN A 57 -7.85 -9.83 0.58
N ILE A 58 -7.67 -9.80 1.89
CA ILE A 58 -6.42 -10.25 2.51
C ILE A 58 -6.18 -11.72 2.19
N ALA A 59 -7.21 -12.55 2.36
CA ALA A 59 -7.08 -13.97 2.08
C ALA A 59 -6.73 -14.22 0.62
N GLU A 60 -7.30 -13.43 -0.28
CA GLU A 60 -7.07 -13.61 -1.70
C GLU A 60 -5.62 -13.35 -2.10
N VAL A 61 -4.97 -12.36 -1.49
CA VAL A 61 -3.62 -11.97 -1.88
C VAL A 61 -2.54 -12.54 -0.97
N ASN A 62 -2.91 -13.20 0.12
CA ASN A 62 -1.92 -13.76 1.05
C ASN A 62 -1.45 -15.12 0.56
N ASN A 63 -0.21 -15.20 0.13
CA ASN A 63 0.40 -16.42 -0.35
C ASN A 63 1.30 -17.08 0.70
N GLY A 64 1.12 -16.72 1.96
CA GLY A 64 1.92 -17.30 3.03
C GLY A 64 3.01 -16.38 3.55
N ASN A 65 3.35 -15.32 2.83
CA ASN A 65 4.37 -14.38 3.26
C ASN A 65 3.81 -13.18 4.02
N GLY A 66 2.51 -12.99 3.98
CA GLY A 66 1.88 -11.88 4.65
C GLY A 66 1.31 -10.86 3.67
N VAL A 67 0.67 -9.84 4.23
CA VAL A 67 -0.03 -8.83 3.45
C VAL A 67 0.30 -7.45 4.00
N LEU A 68 0.68 -6.55 3.11
CA LEU A 68 0.87 -5.15 3.44
C LEU A 68 -0.40 -4.40 3.05
N ILE A 69 -1.00 -3.73 4.02
CA ILE A 69 -2.17 -2.89 3.78
C ILE A 69 -1.70 -1.44 3.72
N LEU A 70 -2.07 -0.76 2.64
CA LEU A 70 -1.74 0.64 2.45
C LEU A 70 -3.03 1.45 2.47
N THR A 71 -3.11 2.41 3.39
CA THR A 71 -4.30 3.25 3.50
C THR A 71 -3.98 4.68 3.09
N ASP A 72 -5.02 5.45 2.79
CA ASP A 72 -4.81 6.80 2.27
C ASP A 72 -4.43 7.81 3.34
N MET A 73 -4.91 7.65 4.58
CA MET A 73 -4.54 8.60 5.63
C MET A 73 -4.66 7.95 7.00
N PHE A 74 -3.86 8.40 7.93
CA PHE A 74 -3.96 7.94 9.30
C PHE A 74 -5.20 8.51 9.95
N GLY A 75 -5.94 7.66 10.66
CA GLY A 75 -7.07 8.12 11.45
C GLY A 75 -8.43 8.08 10.77
N GLY A 76 -8.53 7.71 9.52
CA GLY A 76 -9.82 7.58 8.86
C GLY A 76 -10.38 6.18 8.99
N THR A 77 -11.60 5.98 8.49
CA THR A 77 -12.23 4.67 8.51
C THR A 77 -11.38 3.59 7.83
N PRO A 78 -10.77 3.83 6.66
CA PRO A 78 -9.90 2.82 6.05
C PRO A 78 -8.79 2.34 6.99
N THR A 79 -8.12 3.26 7.68
CA THR A 79 -7.06 2.90 8.60
C THR A 79 -7.60 2.17 9.81
N ASN A 80 -8.68 2.68 10.42
CA ASN A 80 -9.23 2.06 11.61
C ASN A 80 -9.71 0.64 11.32
N LEU A 81 -10.34 0.45 10.16
CA LEU A 81 -10.78 -0.87 9.73
C LEU A 81 -9.60 -1.81 9.58
N SER A 82 -8.52 -1.33 8.96
CA SER A 82 -7.33 -2.14 8.74
C SER A 82 -6.66 -2.51 10.05
N LEU A 83 -6.56 -1.57 10.98
CA LEU A 83 -5.93 -1.82 12.27
C LEU A 83 -6.71 -2.84 13.09
N SER A 84 -8.03 -2.94 12.88
CA SER A 84 -8.84 -3.91 13.62
C SER A 84 -8.47 -5.35 13.25
N LEU A 85 -7.81 -5.55 12.12
CA LEU A 85 -7.41 -6.89 11.69
C LEU A 85 -5.93 -7.17 11.94
N LEU A 86 -5.24 -6.24 12.60
CA LEU A 86 -3.81 -6.39 12.85
C LEU A 86 -3.61 -7.42 13.97
N GLN A 87 -3.23 -8.63 13.60
CA GLN A 87 -2.98 -9.71 14.53
C GLN A 87 -1.76 -10.48 14.06
N GLY A 88 -0.83 -10.68 14.98
CA GLY A 88 0.38 -11.42 14.64
C GLY A 88 1.29 -10.63 13.72
N ASP A 89 2.14 -11.34 13.00
CA ASP A 89 3.17 -10.72 12.17
C ASP A 89 2.91 -10.82 10.68
N ASP A 90 1.73 -11.29 10.29
CA ASP A 90 1.44 -11.53 8.88
C ASP A 90 0.66 -10.39 8.23
N ILE A 91 0.34 -9.35 8.96
CA ILE A 91 -0.33 -8.17 8.41
C ILE A 91 0.36 -6.93 8.95
N GLU A 92 0.65 -5.99 8.07
CA GLU A 92 1.17 -4.69 8.49
C GLU A 92 0.38 -3.60 7.77
N VAL A 93 0.26 -2.46 8.40
CA VAL A 93 -0.50 -1.33 7.85
C VAL A 93 0.40 -0.11 7.79
N VAL A 94 0.49 0.49 6.61
CA VAL A 94 1.22 1.75 6.43
C VAL A 94 0.24 2.76 5.84
N THR A 95 0.19 3.94 6.42
CA THR A 95 -0.77 4.97 6.04
C THR A 95 -0.11 6.04 5.16
N GLY A 96 -0.95 6.83 4.47
CA GLY A 96 -0.44 7.91 3.64
C GLY A 96 0.04 7.45 2.28
N VAL A 97 -0.65 6.49 1.68
CA VAL A 97 -0.20 5.90 0.42
C VAL A 97 -0.10 6.96 -0.67
N SER A 98 0.94 6.85 -1.46
CA SER A 98 1.25 7.72 -2.58
C SER A 98 1.83 6.87 -3.70
N LEU A 99 1.96 7.46 -4.87
CA LEU A 99 2.55 6.72 -5.99
C LEU A 99 4.00 6.29 -5.70
N PRO A 100 4.87 7.14 -5.16
CA PRO A 100 6.22 6.67 -4.80
C PRO A 100 6.19 5.51 -3.80
N MET A 101 5.29 5.56 -2.82
CA MET A 101 5.14 4.46 -1.87
C MET A 101 4.75 3.18 -2.58
N LEU A 102 3.75 3.26 -3.46
CA LEU A 102 3.27 2.08 -4.17
C LEU A 102 4.33 1.47 -5.07
N LEU A 103 5.06 2.32 -5.79
CA LEU A 103 6.14 1.82 -6.65
C LEU A 103 7.20 1.10 -5.83
N LYS A 104 7.54 1.63 -4.67
CA LYS A 104 8.49 0.95 -3.79
C LYS A 104 7.93 -0.37 -3.30
N ALA A 105 6.64 -0.42 -3.00
CA ALA A 105 6.00 -1.66 -2.57
C ALA A 105 6.14 -2.73 -3.65
N PHE A 106 5.95 -2.36 -4.92
CA PHE A 106 6.12 -3.32 -6.01
C PHE A 106 7.55 -3.88 -6.07
N GLN A 107 8.55 -3.06 -5.72
CA GLN A 107 9.94 -3.50 -5.73
C GLN A 107 10.29 -4.42 -4.57
N MET A 108 9.59 -4.29 -3.46
CA MET A 108 9.98 -4.94 -2.20
C MET A 108 9.16 -6.18 -1.88
N ARG A 109 8.43 -6.71 -2.85
CA ARG A 109 7.48 -7.79 -2.59
C ARG A 109 8.11 -9.09 -2.10
N ASN A 110 9.39 -9.28 -2.39
CA ASN A 110 10.09 -10.49 -1.97
C ASN A 110 10.83 -10.34 -0.64
N GLU A 111 10.79 -9.15 -0.05
CA GLU A 111 11.43 -8.92 1.25
C GLU A 111 10.49 -9.32 2.38
N SER A 112 11.00 -9.36 3.60
CA SER A 112 10.13 -9.60 4.74
C SER A 112 9.07 -8.48 4.82
N LEU A 113 7.94 -8.81 5.39
CA LEU A 113 6.86 -7.83 5.50
C LEU A 113 7.30 -6.59 6.27
N GLN A 114 8.07 -6.79 7.35
CA GLN A 114 8.56 -5.68 8.14
C GLN A 114 9.50 -4.78 7.34
N LYS A 115 10.42 -5.37 6.60
CA LYS A 115 11.34 -4.59 5.80
C LYS A 115 10.61 -3.85 4.69
N MET A 116 9.64 -4.51 4.07
CA MET A 116 8.82 -3.89 3.04
C MET A 116 8.10 -2.66 3.61
N ALA A 117 7.49 -2.79 4.80
CA ALA A 117 6.79 -1.68 5.43
C ALA A 117 7.73 -0.51 5.71
N GLU A 118 8.94 -0.80 6.21
CA GLU A 118 9.91 0.25 6.49
C GLU A 118 10.36 0.97 5.22
N GLU A 119 10.62 0.21 4.16
CA GLU A 119 11.12 0.80 2.93
C GLU A 119 10.06 1.62 2.20
N VAL A 120 8.80 1.17 2.20
CA VAL A 120 7.75 1.96 1.57
C VAL A 120 7.50 3.26 2.33
N SER A 121 7.62 3.22 3.66
CA SER A 121 7.48 4.42 4.47
C SER A 121 8.58 5.44 4.13
N LYS A 122 9.82 4.98 3.98
CA LYS A 122 10.92 5.86 3.60
C LYS A 122 10.72 6.43 2.21
N ALA A 123 10.27 5.61 1.26
CA ALA A 123 10.06 6.08 -0.11
C ALA A 123 8.97 7.13 -0.16
N ALA A 124 7.91 6.95 0.63
CA ALA A 124 6.83 7.93 0.70
C ALA A 124 7.36 9.28 1.18
N ALA A 125 8.14 9.27 2.24
CA ALA A 125 8.70 10.51 2.79
C ALA A 125 9.63 11.19 1.79
N LYS A 126 10.47 10.43 1.11
CA LYS A 126 11.38 10.98 0.11
C LYS A 126 10.66 11.49 -1.13
N GLY A 127 9.46 11.02 -1.37
CA GLY A 127 8.67 11.47 -2.50
C GLY A 127 8.06 12.85 -2.33
N ILE A 128 8.14 13.41 -1.13
CA ILE A 128 7.62 14.74 -0.86
C ILE A 128 8.76 15.74 -1.00
N VAL A 129 8.73 16.49 -2.09
CA VAL A 129 9.81 17.41 -2.43
C VAL A 129 9.21 18.75 -2.84
N ILE A 130 9.77 19.82 -2.29
CA ILE A 130 9.44 21.16 -2.78
C ILE A 130 10.34 21.40 -3.99
N ALA A 131 9.81 21.08 -5.16
CA ALA A 131 10.62 21.04 -6.37
C ALA A 131 11.28 22.37 -6.71
N GLY A 132 10.56 23.47 -6.44
CA GLY A 132 11.14 24.78 -6.68
C GLY A 132 12.36 25.06 -5.84
N GLU A 133 12.33 24.65 -4.57
CA GLU A 133 13.47 24.84 -3.69
C GLU A 133 14.66 24.00 -4.15
N MET A 134 14.39 22.76 -4.53
CA MET A 134 15.44 21.89 -5.00
C MET A 134 16.12 22.46 -6.25
N LEU A 135 15.32 22.96 -7.18
CA LEU A 135 15.84 23.54 -8.41
C LEU A 135 16.64 24.82 -8.14
N ARG A 136 16.15 25.67 -7.25
CA ARG A 136 16.85 26.90 -6.91
C ARG A 136 18.17 26.62 -6.23
N LYS A 137 18.23 25.61 -5.37
CA LYS A 137 19.48 25.22 -4.73
C LYS A 137 20.52 24.78 -5.76
N ARG A 138 20.08 24.04 -6.77
CA ARG A 138 21.00 23.58 -7.80
C ARG A 138 21.56 24.74 -8.62
N THR A 139 20.72 25.71 -8.94
CA THR A 139 21.17 26.85 -9.70
C THR A 139 22.10 27.75 -8.90
N SER A 140 21.86 27.89 -7.59
CA SER A 140 22.70 28.74 -6.77
C SER A 140 24.08 28.15 -6.54
N LYS A 141 24.25 26.86 -6.71
CA LYS A 141 25.54 26.21 -6.57
C LYS A 141 26.33 26.18 -7.88
N GLY A 142 25.66 26.43 -8.95
CA GLY A 142 26.26 26.42 -10.25
C GLY A 142 26.91 27.73 -10.54
#